data_07d184bb1e0f84e5e2c12c5fa129948c
#
_entry.id   07d184bb1e0f84e5e2c12c5fa129948c
#
_cell.length_a   1.000
_cell.length_b   1.000
_cell.length_c   1.000
_cell.angle_alpha   90.00
_cell.angle_beta   90.00
_cell.angle_gamma   90.00
#
_symmetry.space_group_name_H-M   'P 1'
#
loop_
_entity.id
_entity.type
_entity.pdbx_description
1 polymer ?
#
loop_
_entity_poly.entity_id
_entity_poly.type
_entity_poly.pdbx_seq_one_letter_code
_entity_poly.pdbx_strand_id
1 'polypeptide(L)'
;VKDEVVLCLNYDGKFGLNNINSYFQNANPNGEAIIWQSWRFKKGDKILFNDNSRFTYLYNNLKGIIVEIEKADDQIAFTIDVETIITEQQCKSDQIEYIDTIDEKTRIKLIVYAFDEDEVDDEENAKKTIIPFQLAYAVSIHKAQGLEYDSVKVVIPSVNTEKITKGVFYTAITRTKKKLTIYWSSETMEAIISGFSSEHNGFKSLEIIKNKLVQTTSSS
;
A
#
# COMPACT_ATOMS: atom_id res chain seq x y z
N VAL A 1 -14.89 5.51 -1.89
CA VAL A 1 -14.13 4.38 -1.33
C VAL A 1 -13.46 4.87 -0.07
N LYS A 2 -13.68 4.19 1.08
CA LYS A 2 -13.01 4.56 2.34
C LYS A 2 -11.50 4.41 2.14
N ASP A 3 -10.74 5.44 2.51
CA ASP A 3 -9.28 5.38 2.58
C ASP A 3 -8.88 4.51 3.79
N GLU A 4 -8.91 3.19 3.57
CA GLU A 4 -8.65 2.17 4.57
C GLU A 4 -7.49 1.29 4.15
N VAL A 5 -6.60 0.97 5.09
CA VAL A 5 -5.44 0.10 4.89
C VAL A 5 -5.27 -0.89 6.03
N VAL A 6 -4.72 -2.07 5.71
CA VAL A 6 -4.21 -3.01 6.72
C VAL A 6 -2.69 -2.85 6.82
N LEU A 7 -2.17 -2.62 8.01
CA LEU A 7 -0.73 -2.58 8.27
C LEU A 7 -0.25 -3.93 8.78
N CYS A 8 0.74 -4.48 8.08
CA CYS A 8 1.35 -5.77 8.38
C CYS A 8 2.81 -5.62 8.77
N LEU A 9 3.28 -6.47 9.69
CA LEU A 9 4.68 -6.56 10.09
C LEU A 9 5.51 -7.40 9.14
N ASN A 10 4.94 -8.49 8.64
CA ASN A 10 5.61 -9.50 7.83
C ASN A 10 5.04 -9.54 6.40
N TYR A 11 5.86 -9.94 5.44
CA TYR A 11 5.43 -10.17 4.06
C TYR A 11 4.70 -11.50 3.90
N ASP A 12 5.19 -12.56 4.55
CA ASP A 12 4.70 -13.92 4.41
C ASP A 12 4.01 -14.44 5.68
N GLY A 13 3.36 -15.59 5.55
CA GLY A 13 2.57 -16.21 6.60
C GLY A 13 1.09 -15.85 6.54
N LYS A 14 0.28 -16.49 7.39
CA LYS A 14 -1.19 -16.38 7.38
C LYS A 14 -1.68 -14.92 7.47
N PHE A 15 -1.01 -14.10 8.26
CA PHE A 15 -1.31 -12.68 8.46
C PHE A 15 -0.26 -11.77 7.79
N GLY A 16 0.49 -12.30 6.84
CA GLY A 16 1.46 -11.54 6.07
C GLY A 16 0.82 -10.71 4.96
N LEU A 17 1.55 -9.72 4.50
CA LEU A 17 1.12 -8.75 3.49
C LEU A 17 0.60 -9.42 2.22
N ASN A 18 1.30 -10.45 1.72
CA ASN A 18 0.94 -11.14 0.50
C ASN A 18 -0.42 -11.85 0.61
N ASN A 19 -0.65 -12.56 1.72
CA ASN A 19 -1.90 -13.26 1.97
C ASN A 19 -3.08 -12.30 2.17
N ILE A 20 -2.88 -11.22 2.90
CA ILE A 20 -3.92 -10.23 3.16
C ILE A 20 -4.29 -9.49 1.87
N ASN A 21 -3.31 -9.10 1.05
CA ASN A 21 -3.57 -8.52 -0.26
C ASN A 21 -4.35 -9.47 -1.16
N SER A 22 -3.95 -10.76 -1.23
CA SER A 22 -4.66 -11.78 -1.99
C SER A 22 -6.09 -12.00 -1.51
N TYR A 23 -6.30 -12.01 -0.18
CA TYR A 23 -7.63 -12.14 0.41
C TYR A 23 -8.56 -11.00 -0.02
N PHE A 24 -8.12 -9.75 0.12
CA PHE A 24 -8.94 -8.60 -0.26
C PHE A 24 -9.12 -8.47 -1.76
N GLN A 25 -8.12 -8.82 -2.56
CA GLN A 25 -8.26 -8.88 -4.01
C GLN A 25 -9.30 -9.92 -4.45
N ASN A 26 -9.31 -11.09 -3.80
CA ASN A 26 -10.33 -12.11 -4.07
C ASN A 26 -11.74 -11.64 -3.67
N ALA A 27 -11.86 -10.88 -2.59
CA ALA A 27 -13.12 -10.27 -2.14
C ALA A 27 -13.57 -9.07 -3.00
N ASN A 28 -12.70 -8.54 -3.85
CA ASN A 28 -13.05 -7.47 -4.78
C ASN A 28 -14.04 -8.00 -5.85
N PRO A 29 -15.29 -7.48 -5.93
CA PRO A 29 -16.33 -8.01 -6.81
C PRO A 29 -16.20 -7.59 -8.28
N ASN A 30 -15.21 -6.75 -8.62
CA ASN A 30 -15.10 -6.12 -9.94
C ASN A 30 -14.48 -7.04 -11.00
N GLY A 31 -15.21 -8.09 -11.38
CA GLY A 31 -14.85 -8.97 -12.47
C GLY A 31 -13.73 -9.97 -12.14
N GLU A 32 -13.25 -10.63 -13.17
CA GLU A 32 -12.15 -11.59 -13.07
C GLU A 32 -10.79 -10.91 -13.00
N ALA A 33 -9.82 -11.62 -12.43
CA ALA A 33 -8.46 -11.14 -12.37
C ALA A 33 -7.74 -11.35 -13.70
N ILE A 34 -7.01 -10.34 -14.13
CA ILE A 34 -6.13 -10.42 -15.29
C ILE A 34 -4.75 -10.80 -14.78
N ILE A 35 -4.18 -11.84 -15.40
CA ILE A 35 -2.84 -12.33 -15.07
C ILE A 35 -1.87 -11.81 -16.12
N TRP A 36 -0.79 -11.18 -15.65
CA TRP A 36 0.33 -10.72 -16.44
C TRP A 36 1.64 -11.19 -15.82
N GLN A 37 2.35 -12.07 -16.50
CA GLN A 37 3.52 -12.75 -15.95
C GLN A 37 3.17 -13.46 -14.61
N SER A 38 3.86 -13.12 -13.52
CA SER A 38 3.57 -13.61 -12.17
C SER A 38 2.58 -12.74 -11.38
N TRP A 39 2.11 -11.65 -11.96
CA TRP A 39 1.24 -10.69 -11.32
C TRP A 39 -0.23 -10.92 -11.64
N ARG A 40 -1.07 -10.53 -10.70
CA ARG A 40 -2.52 -10.64 -10.81
C ARG A 40 -3.16 -9.32 -10.42
N PHE A 41 -4.01 -8.79 -11.29
CA PHE A 41 -4.68 -7.50 -11.08
C PHE A 41 -6.16 -7.57 -11.38
N LYS A 42 -6.94 -6.72 -10.72
CA LYS A 42 -8.38 -6.54 -10.96
C LYS A 42 -8.72 -5.06 -11.04
N LYS A 43 -9.76 -4.74 -11.79
CA LYS A 43 -10.40 -3.43 -11.72
C LYS A 43 -10.82 -3.14 -10.27
N GLY A 44 -10.56 -1.90 -9.79
CA GLY A 44 -10.81 -1.49 -8.41
C GLY A 44 -9.72 -1.87 -7.42
N ASP A 45 -8.65 -2.53 -7.85
CA ASP A 45 -7.51 -2.80 -6.97
C ASP A 45 -6.87 -1.49 -6.51
N LYS A 46 -6.59 -1.43 -5.21
CA LYS A 46 -5.79 -0.37 -4.61
C LYS A 46 -4.32 -0.68 -4.84
N ILE A 47 -3.57 0.33 -5.25
CA ILE A 47 -2.14 0.20 -5.53
C ILE A 47 -1.33 1.30 -4.86
N LEU A 48 -0.04 1.02 -4.67
CA LEU A 48 1.00 2.00 -4.33
C LEU A 48 2.13 1.90 -5.35
N PHE A 49 2.52 3.03 -5.92
CA PHE A 49 3.73 3.10 -6.72
C PHE A 49 4.94 2.80 -5.86
N ASN A 50 5.88 2.04 -6.38
CA ASN A 50 7.08 1.55 -5.66
C ASN A 50 8.36 1.68 -6.48
N ASP A 51 8.29 2.26 -7.66
CA ASP A 51 9.44 2.55 -8.51
C ASP A 51 9.43 4.03 -8.91
N ASN A 52 10.45 4.76 -8.49
CA ASN A 52 10.71 6.16 -8.85
C ASN A 52 11.84 6.30 -9.86
N SER A 53 12.42 5.20 -10.34
CA SER A 53 13.52 5.24 -11.32
C SER A 53 13.04 5.54 -12.74
N ARG A 54 11.77 5.25 -13.03
CA ARG A 54 11.14 5.42 -14.35
C ARG A 54 10.43 6.77 -14.48
N PHE A 55 9.88 7.30 -13.38
CA PHE A 55 8.99 8.45 -13.42
C PHE A 55 9.45 9.57 -12.50
N THR A 56 9.22 10.81 -12.92
CA THR A 56 9.48 12.00 -12.12
C THR A 56 8.28 12.36 -11.25
N TYR A 57 7.08 12.18 -11.77
CA TYR A 57 5.83 12.63 -11.15
C TYR A 57 5.01 11.52 -10.51
N LEU A 58 5.29 10.23 -10.82
CA LEU A 58 4.75 9.08 -10.11
C LEU A 58 5.76 8.61 -9.05
N TYR A 59 5.73 9.23 -7.89
CA TYR A 59 6.69 9.00 -6.82
C TYR A 59 6.33 7.78 -5.95
N ASN A 60 7.32 7.28 -5.21
CA ASN A 60 7.13 6.17 -4.28
C ASN A 60 6.03 6.47 -3.25
N ASN A 61 5.20 5.47 -2.99
CA ASN A 61 4.05 5.54 -2.10
C ASN A 61 2.89 6.42 -2.61
N LEU A 62 2.91 6.88 -3.87
CA LEU A 62 1.73 7.49 -4.46
C LEU A 62 0.62 6.45 -4.55
N LYS A 63 -0.53 6.78 -3.97
CA LYS A 63 -1.72 5.93 -3.98
C LYS A 63 -2.44 6.00 -5.33
N GLY A 64 -3.00 4.87 -5.76
CA GLY A 64 -3.83 4.80 -6.94
C GLY A 64 -4.89 3.71 -6.85
N ILE A 65 -5.84 3.77 -7.78
CA ILE A 65 -6.88 2.76 -7.97
C ILE A 65 -6.91 2.38 -9.44
N ILE A 66 -6.85 1.09 -9.74
CA ILE A 66 -6.98 0.58 -11.11
C ILE A 66 -8.43 0.76 -11.56
N VAL A 67 -8.65 1.55 -12.60
CA VAL A 67 -9.97 1.81 -13.20
C VAL A 67 -10.27 0.82 -14.31
N GLU A 68 -9.27 0.49 -15.12
CA GLU A 68 -9.38 -0.42 -16.25
C GLU A 68 -8.06 -1.12 -16.52
N ILE A 69 -8.13 -2.31 -17.11
CA ILE A 69 -6.97 -3.11 -17.52
C ILE A 69 -7.25 -3.65 -18.91
N GLU A 70 -6.35 -3.37 -19.83
CA GLU A 70 -6.37 -3.89 -21.20
C GLU A 70 -5.12 -4.76 -21.40
N LYS A 71 -5.30 -6.02 -21.79
CA LYS A 71 -4.19 -6.95 -22.04
C LYS A 71 -4.12 -7.32 -23.50
N ALA A 72 -2.94 -7.19 -24.09
CA ALA A 72 -2.55 -7.73 -25.39
C ALA A 72 -1.47 -8.81 -25.20
N ASP A 73 -0.96 -9.36 -26.29
CA ASP A 73 0.03 -10.44 -26.22
C ASP A 73 1.40 -9.92 -25.72
N ASP A 74 1.77 -8.71 -26.14
CA ASP A 74 3.08 -8.08 -25.90
C ASP A 74 3.04 -6.96 -24.86
N GLN A 75 1.85 -6.55 -24.37
CA GLN A 75 1.72 -5.45 -23.43
C GLN A 75 0.47 -5.55 -22.56
N ILE A 76 0.53 -4.87 -21.42
CA ILE A 76 -0.63 -4.63 -20.56
C ILE A 76 -0.73 -3.14 -20.28
N ALA A 77 -1.94 -2.58 -20.43
CA ALA A 77 -2.22 -1.19 -20.14
C ALA A 77 -3.13 -1.08 -18.91
N PHE A 78 -2.79 -0.18 -18.01
CA PHE A 78 -3.54 0.14 -16.81
C PHE A 78 -4.05 1.57 -16.88
N THR A 79 -5.36 1.75 -16.81
CA THR A 79 -5.95 3.05 -16.51
C THR A 79 -6.05 3.19 -14.99
N ILE A 80 -5.44 4.24 -14.43
CA ILE A 80 -5.26 4.42 -12.98
C ILE A 80 -5.70 5.81 -12.58
N ASP A 81 -6.52 5.91 -11.52
CA ASP A 81 -6.77 7.17 -10.82
C ASP A 81 -5.70 7.32 -9.72
N VAL A 82 -4.77 8.25 -9.89
CA VAL A 82 -3.72 8.56 -8.91
C VAL A 82 -4.15 9.69 -7.98
N GLU A 83 -3.82 9.58 -6.67
CA GLU A 83 -4.23 10.56 -5.65
C GLU A 83 -3.30 11.78 -5.63
N THR A 84 -3.12 12.40 -6.78
CA THR A 84 -2.40 13.67 -6.95
C THR A 84 -2.80 14.33 -8.26
N ILE A 85 -2.57 15.63 -8.37
CA ILE A 85 -2.78 16.36 -9.63
C ILE A 85 -1.46 16.33 -10.40
N ILE A 86 -1.51 15.76 -11.62
CA ILE A 86 -0.40 15.74 -12.58
C ILE A 86 -0.92 16.38 -13.86
N THR A 87 -0.21 17.36 -14.38
CA THR A 87 -0.59 18.04 -15.62
C THR A 87 -0.31 17.15 -16.85
N GLU A 88 -0.99 17.41 -17.96
CA GLU A 88 -0.74 16.72 -19.23
C GLU A 88 0.73 16.81 -19.65
N GLN A 89 1.37 17.98 -19.48
CA GLN A 89 2.78 18.16 -19.82
C GLN A 89 3.71 17.30 -18.95
N GLN A 90 3.40 17.13 -17.66
CA GLN A 90 4.13 16.26 -16.74
C GLN A 90 3.96 14.78 -17.09
N CYS A 91 2.73 14.35 -17.42
CA CYS A 91 2.49 13.00 -17.93
C CYS A 91 3.29 12.73 -19.21
N LYS A 92 3.30 13.67 -20.14
CA LYS A 92 4.05 13.55 -21.38
C LYS A 92 5.56 13.43 -21.17
N SER A 93 6.13 14.16 -20.18
CA SER A 93 7.55 14.03 -19.86
C SER A 93 7.91 12.68 -19.27
N ASP A 94 6.99 12.02 -18.56
CA ASP A 94 7.13 10.67 -18.00
C ASP A 94 6.69 9.55 -18.99
N GLN A 95 6.37 9.90 -20.25
CA GLN A 95 5.86 8.98 -21.28
C GLN A 95 4.58 8.23 -20.83
N ILE A 96 3.69 8.94 -20.14
CA ILE A 96 2.40 8.45 -19.65
C ILE A 96 1.29 9.18 -20.38
N GLU A 97 0.22 8.48 -20.73
CA GLU A 97 -0.96 9.10 -21.32
C GLU A 97 -1.80 9.78 -20.21
N TYR A 98 -2.02 11.08 -20.37
CA TYR A 98 -2.99 11.83 -19.55
C TYR A 98 -4.39 11.62 -20.11
N ILE A 99 -5.35 11.27 -19.26
CA ILE A 99 -6.76 11.10 -19.68
C ILE A 99 -7.61 12.27 -19.17
N ASP A 100 -7.63 12.49 -17.85
CA ASP A 100 -8.48 13.51 -17.22
C ASP A 100 -8.03 13.85 -15.80
N THR A 101 -8.56 14.93 -15.24
CA THR A 101 -8.45 15.25 -13.81
C THR A 101 -9.84 15.30 -13.21
N ILE A 102 -10.12 14.46 -12.21
CA ILE A 102 -11.41 14.30 -11.56
C ILE A 102 -11.22 14.37 -10.04
N ASP A 103 -11.90 15.31 -9.36
CA ASP A 103 -11.91 15.41 -7.89
C ASP A 103 -10.51 15.33 -7.24
N GLU A 104 -9.57 16.20 -7.65
CA GLU A 104 -8.19 16.26 -7.16
C GLU A 104 -7.35 15.00 -7.43
N LYS A 105 -7.79 14.15 -8.36
CA LYS A 105 -7.07 12.98 -8.85
C LYS A 105 -6.81 13.11 -10.33
N THR A 106 -5.70 12.57 -10.77
CA THR A 106 -5.41 12.48 -12.21
C THR A 106 -5.65 11.06 -12.69
N ARG A 107 -6.39 10.92 -13.78
CA ARG A 107 -6.53 9.65 -14.49
C ARG A 107 -5.47 9.56 -15.57
N ILE A 108 -4.67 8.51 -15.49
CA ILE A 108 -3.58 8.23 -16.42
C ILE A 108 -3.73 6.84 -17.04
N LYS A 109 -3.10 6.64 -18.21
CA LYS A 109 -2.91 5.30 -18.77
C LYS A 109 -1.42 5.00 -18.84
N LEU A 110 -1.04 3.89 -18.22
CA LEU A 110 0.32 3.37 -18.12
C LEU A 110 0.43 2.06 -18.89
N ILE A 111 1.43 1.93 -19.75
CA ILE A 111 1.70 0.71 -20.52
C ILE A 111 2.96 0.03 -19.96
N VAL A 112 2.86 -1.29 -19.79
CA VAL A 112 3.96 -2.18 -19.42
C VAL A 112 4.09 -3.25 -20.50
N TYR A 113 5.29 -3.41 -21.04
CA TYR A 113 5.59 -4.33 -22.12
C TYR A 113 6.00 -5.71 -21.60
N ALA A 114 5.82 -6.74 -22.42
CA ALA A 114 6.40 -8.04 -22.15
C ALA A 114 7.93 -7.92 -22.19
N PHE A 115 8.60 -8.76 -21.39
CA PHE A 115 10.06 -8.83 -21.44
C PHE A 115 10.50 -9.53 -22.72
N ASP A 116 11.35 -8.89 -23.52
CA ASP A 116 11.99 -9.46 -24.70
C ASP A 116 13.50 -9.53 -24.46
N GLU A 117 14.08 -10.74 -24.53
CA GLU A 117 15.52 -10.95 -24.31
C GLU A 117 16.39 -10.27 -25.35
N ASP A 118 15.86 -10.07 -26.57
CA ASP A 118 16.60 -9.45 -27.69
C ASP A 118 16.67 -7.91 -27.60
N GLU A 119 15.83 -7.26 -26.77
CA GLU A 119 15.77 -5.79 -26.60
C GLU A 119 16.44 -5.26 -25.32
N VAL A 120 17.10 -6.12 -24.52
CA VAL A 120 17.57 -5.81 -23.15
C VAL A 120 18.84 -4.95 -23.10
N ASP A 121 19.48 -4.64 -24.20
CA ASP A 121 20.71 -3.82 -24.22
C ASP A 121 20.46 -2.33 -23.83
N ASP A 122 19.18 -1.90 -23.65
CA ASP A 122 18.83 -0.55 -23.25
C ASP A 122 18.13 -0.54 -21.87
N GLU A 123 18.79 0.07 -20.87
CA GLU A 123 18.24 0.21 -19.51
C GLU A 123 16.85 0.90 -19.49
N GLU A 124 16.58 1.78 -20.44
CA GLU A 124 15.30 2.47 -20.52
C GLU A 124 14.17 1.53 -20.95
N ASN A 125 14.44 0.65 -21.91
CA ASN A 125 13.48 -0.37 -22.35
C ASN A 125 13.24 -1.42 -21.25
N ALA A 126 14.27 -1.85 -20.54
CA ALA A 126 14.13 -2.77 -19.42
C ALA A 126 13.18 -2.21 -18.32
N LYS A 127 13.21 -0.91 -18.03
CA LYS A 127 12.29 -0.28 -17.08
C LYS A 127 10.84 -0.32 -17.53
N LYS A 128 10.57 -0.34 -18.84
CA LYS A 128 9.19 -0.40 -19.37
C LYS A 128 8.54 -1.78 -19.23
N THR A 129 9.30 -2.81 -18.90
CA THR A 129 8.80 -4.18 -18.67
C THR A 129 8.42 -4.43 -17.20
N ILE A 130 8.78 -3.52 -16.30
CA ILE A 130 8.53 -3.64 -14.87
C ILE A 130 7.22 -2.94 -14.51
N ILE A 131 6.35 -3.62 -13.75
CA ILE A 131 5.17 -3.01 -13.17
C ILE A 131 5.62 -2.10 -12.00
N PRO A 132 5.39 -0.76 -12.09
CA PRO A 132 5.96 0.19 -11.14
C PRO A 132 5.11 0.37 -9.88
N PHE A 133 4.21 -0.54 -9.58
CA PHE A 133 3.33 -0.49 -8.41
C PHE A 133 3.03 -1.89 -7.86
N GLN A 134 2.51 -1.93 -6.65
CA GLN A 134 2.07 -3.13 -5.96
C GLN A 134 0.66 -2.98 -5.42
N LEU A 135 -0.01 -4.09 -5.11
CA LEU A 135 -1.28 -4.08 -4.39
C LEU A 135 -1.13 -3.40 -3.02
N ALA A 136 -2.14 -2.64 -2.63
CA ALA A 136 -2.13 -1.81 -1.43
C ALA A 136 -3.41 -1.90 -0.57
N TYR A 137 -4.08 -3.03 -0.54
CA TYR A 137 -5.08 -3.33 0.48
C TYR A 137 -4.42 -3.49 1.84
N ALA A 138 -3.23 -4.10 1.84
CA ALA A 138 -2.31 -4.15 2.96
C ALA A 138 -0.95 -3.62 2.54
N VAL A 139 -0.26 -2.96 3.47
CA VAL A 139 1.12 -2.46 3.28
C VAL A 139 1.96 -2.78 4.52
N SER A 140 3.27 -2.85 4.36
CA SER A 140 4.14 -2.98 5.52
C SER A 140 4.16 -1.67 6.32
N ILE A 141 4.36 -1.77 7.64
CA ILE A 141 4.44 -0.58 8.50
C ILE A 141 5.55 0.36 8.02
N HIS A 142 6.67 -0.17 7.53
CA HIS A 142 7.77 0.63 6.99
C HIS A 142 7.37 1.41 5.73
N LYS A 143 6.64 0.80 4.81
CA LYS A 143 6.14 1.47 3.59
C LYS A 143 5.04 2.49 3.90
N ALA A 144 4.32 2.32 4.99
CA ALA A 144 3.31 3.28 5.43
C ALA A 144 3.91 4.56 6.05
N GLN A 145 5.22 4.63 6.26
CA GLN A 145 5.86 5.81 6.81
C GLN A 145 5.67 7.00 5.86
N GLY A 146 5.21 8.13 6.41
CA GLY A 146 4.86 9.33 5.63
C GLY A 146 3.45 9.31 5.02
N LEU A 147 2.76 8.17 4.98
CA LEU A 147 1.38 8.06 4.53
C LEU A 147 0.40 8.22 5.69
N GLU A 148 -0.82 8.64 5.36
CA GLU A 148 -1.93 8.71 6.29
C GLU A 148 -3.19 8.12 5.66
N TYR A 149 -4.05 7.54 6.52
CA TYR A 149 -5.28 6.89 6.10
C TYR A 149 -6.43 7.25 7.04
N ASP A 150 -7.64 7.31 6.51
CA ASP A 150 -8.84 7.53 7.34
C ASP A 150 -9.05 6.39 8.33
N SER A 151 -8.82 5.16 7.89
CA SER A 151 -8.98 3.96 8.71
C SER A 151 -7.75 3.06 8.60
N VAL A 152 -7.17 2.72 9.73
CA VAL A 152 -6.02 1.80 9.81
C VAL A 152 -6.39 0.58 10.64
N LYS A 153 -6.11 -0.60 10.08
CA LYS A 153 -6.16 -1.88 10.78
C LYS A 153 -4.74 -2.40 10.96
N VAL A 154 -4.31 -2.61 12.17
CA VAL A 154 -2.97 -3.18 12.46
C VAL A 154 -3.15 -4.63 12.87
N VAL A 155 -2.49 -5.55 12.16
CA VAL A 155 -2.53 -6.99 12.48
C VAL A 155 -1.21 -7.38 13.13
N ILE A 156 -1.29 -7.81 14.38
CA ILE A 156 -0.14 -8.21 15.20
C ILE A 156 -0.31 -9.68 15.61
N PRO A 157 0.34 -10.62 14.89
CA PRO A 157 0.33 -12.03 15.27
C PRO A 157 1.14 -12.27 16.56
N SER A 158 0.84 -13.35 17.28
CA SER A 158 1.55 -13.74 18.50
C SER A 158 3.01 -14.18 18.26
N VAL A 159 3.39 -14.40 17.02
CA VAL A 159 4.75 -14.75 16.63
C VAL A 159 5.57 -13.51 16.28
N ASN A 160 6.85 -13.51 16.61
CA ASN A 160 7.79 -12.40 16.34
C ASN A 160 7.39 -11.06 17.00
N THR A 161 6.80 -11.10 18.17
CA THR A 161 6.42 -9.89 18.94
C THR A 161 7.63 -9.04 19.30
N GLU A 162 8.82 -9.63 19.40
CA GLU A 162 10.10 -8.95 19.63
C GLU A 162 10.48 -7.96 18.53
N LYS A 163 9.94 -8.11 17.34
CA LYS A 163 10.14 -7.17 16.22
C LYS A 163 9.29 -5.90 16.34
N ILE A 164 8.34 -5.90 17.26
CA ILE A 164 7.44 -4.77 17.47
C ILE A 164 8.07 -3.84 18.51
N THR A 165 9.02 -3.06 18.06
CA THR A 165 9.58 -1.98 18.89
C THR A 165 8.52 -0.90 19.09
N LYS A 166 8.72 -0.09 20.14
CA LYS A 166 7.91 1.08 20.39
C LYS A 166 7.82 2.03 19.18
N GLY A 167 8.93 2.21 18.46
CA GLY A 167 8.97 3.06 17.26
C GLY A 167 8.12 2.49 16.11
N VAL A 168 8.18 1.17 15.89
CA VAL A 168 7.36 0.48 14.88
C VAL A 168 5.87 0.61 15.23
N PHE A 169 5.50 0.34 16.49
CA PHE A 169 4.12 0.47 16.94
C PHE A 169 3.63 1.92 16.83
N TYR A 170 4.42 2.89 17.29
CA TYR A 170 4.09 4.31 17.17
C TYR A 170 3.90 4.73 15.71
N THR A 171 4.79 4.29 14.81
CA THR A 171 4.66 4.54 13.37
C THR A 171 3.32 4.01 12.84
N ALA A 172 2.94 2.79 13.20
CA ALA A 172 1.68 2.19 12.74
C ALA A 172 0.45 2.98 13.19
N ILE A 173 0.35 3.31 14.48
CA ILE A 173 -0.85 3.98 15.02
C ILE A 173 -0.98 5.43 14.57
N THR A 174 0.15 6.11 14.31
CA THR A 174 0.14 7.51 13.85
C THR A 174 -0.24 7.65 12.38
N ARG A 175 -0.35 6.57 11.61
CA ARG A 175 -0.89 6.59 10.23
C ARG A 175 -2.40 6.83 10.17
N THR A 176 -3.08 6.82 11.31
CA THR A 176 -4.54 6.89 11.42
C THR A 176 -5.03 8.32 11.57
N LYS A 177 -5.94 8.73 10.67
CA LYS A 177 -6.67 10.01 10.78
C LYS A 177 -7.94 9.89 11.64
N LYS A 178 -8.78 8.86 11.41
CA LYS A 178 -10.12 8.77 12.00
C LYS A 178 -10.33 7.50 12.84
N LYS A 179 -9.99 6.30 12.30
CA LYS A 179 -10.31 5.03 12.96
C LYS A 179 -9.09 4.10 12.98
N LEU A 180 -8.70 3.70 14.19
CA LEU A 180 -7.68 2.68 14.43
C LEU A 180 -8.33 1.40 14.93
N THR A 181 -7.96 0.26 14.38
CA THR A 181 -8.31 -1.07 14.92
C THR A 181 -7.06 -1.92 15.00
N ILE A 182 -6.80 -2.53 16.16
CA ILE A 182 -5.64 -3.41 16.34
C ILE A 182 -6.16 -4.83 16.59
N TYR A 183 -5.67 -5.78 15.81
CA TYR A 183 -5.96 -7.21 15.93
C TYR A 183 -4.77 -7.90 16.59
N TRP A 184 -4.90 -8.29 17.84
CA TRP A 184 -3.92 -9.02 18.65
C TRP A 184 -4.61 -9.90 19.69
N SER A 185 -3.90 -10.85 20.28
CA SER A 185 -4.40 -11.56 21.45
C SER A 185 -4.12 -10.76 22.73
N SER A 186 -4.83 -11.09 23.82
CA SER A 186 -4.60 -10.45 25.13
C SER A 186 -3.16 -10.61 25.59
N GLU A 187 -2.60 -11.79 25.41
CA GLU A 187 -1.21 -12.10 25.77
C GLU A 187 -0.21 -11.27 24.93
N THR A 188 -0.49 -11.13 23.63
CA THR A 188 0.35 -10.31 22.73
C THR A 188 0.29 -8.84 23.14
N MET A 189 -0.89 -8.33 23.46
CA MET A 189 -1.07 -6.96 23.93
C MET A 189 -0.27 -6.71 25.22
N GLU A 190 -0.41 -7.58 26.22
CA GLU A 190 0.30 -7.46 27.51
C GLU A 190 1.82 -7.51 27.33
N ALA A 191 2.31 -8.44 26.51
CA ALA A 191 3.74 -8.57 26.22
C ALA A 191 4.32 -7.29 25.60
N ILE A 192 3.64 -6.73 24.59
CA ILE A 192 4.07 -5.51 23.90
C ILE A 192 4.04 -4.29 24.81
N ILE A 193 2.93 -4.09 25.53
CA ILE A 193 2.77 -2.92 26.42
C ILE A 193 3.74 -2.97 27.60
N SER A 194 3.97 -4.16 28.16
CA SER A 194 4.96 -4.36 29.24
C SER A 194 6.38 -4.10 28.74
N GLY A 195 6.71 -4.57 27.53
CA GLY A 195 8.00 -4.30 26.89
C GLY A 195 8.27 -2.80 26.70
N PHE A 196 7.25 -2.03 26.36
CA PHE A 196 7.38 -0.56 26.21
C PHE A 196 7.60 0.17 27.55
N SER A 197 7.13 -0.38 28.65
CA SER A 197 7.28 0.21 29.98
C SER A 197 8.70 0.07 30.53
N SER A 198 9.45 -0.92 30.08
CA SER A 198 10.82 -1.18 30.51
C SER A 198 11.88 -0.27 29.84
N GLU A 199 11.52 0.37 28.74
CA GLU A 199 12.42 1.32 28.06
C GLU A 199 12.29 2.72 28.69
N HIS A 200 13.34 3.16 29.38
CA HIS A 200 13.41 4.30 30.33
C HIS A 200 13.07 5.73 29.80
N ASN A 201 12.53 5.92 28.59
CA ASN A 201 12.25 7.25 28.01
C ASN A 201 10.83 7.43 27.43
N GLY A 202 9.82 6.78 27.96
CA GLY A 202 8.58 6.57 27.23
C GLY A 202 7.26 7.17 27.74
N PHE A 203 7.24 7.97 28.80
CA PHE A 203 5.97 8.42 29.39
C PHE A 203 5.01 9.14 28.41
N LYS A 204 5.49 10.08 27.61
CA LYS A 204 4.64 10.82 26.64
C LYS A 204 4.05 9.91 25.53
N SER A 205 4.83 8.97 25.05
CA SER A 205 4.37 8.06 23.97
C SER A 205 3.37 7.02 24.46
N LEU A 206 3.53 6.54 25.70
CA LEU A 206 2.55 5.64 26.34
C LEU A 206 1.20 6.30 26.57
N GLU A 207 1.20 7.58 26.93
CA GLU A 207 -0.03 8.35 27.15
C GLU A 207 -0.80 8.55 25.84
N ILE A 208 -0.12 8.86 24.74
CA ILE A 208 -0.72 8.95 23.41
C ILE A 208 -1.30 7.59 22.96
N ILE A 209 -0.58 6.50 23.20
CA ILE A 209 -1.03 5.15 22.87
C ILE A 209 -2.29 4.81 23.68
N LYS A 210 -2.27 5.02 24.99
CA LYS A 210 -3.43 4.77 25.86
C LYS A 210 -4.65 5.59 25.45
N ASN A 211 -4.47 6.88 25.16
CA ASN A 211 -5.56 7.75 24.73
C ASN A 211 -6.19 7.32 23.39
N LYS A 212 -5.39 6.91 22.42
CA LYS A 212 -5.91 6.38 21.14
C LYS A 212 -6.63 5.02 21.31
N LEU A 213 -6.15 4.15 22.18
CA LEU A 213 -6.80 2.86 22.45
C LEU A 213 -8.14 3.02 23.17
N VAL A 214 -8.24 3.94 24.14
CA VAL A 214 -9.48 4.23 24.86
C VAL A 214 -10.54 4.82 23.94
N GLN A 215 -10.19 5.66 22.99
CA GLN A 215 -11.14 6.22 22.02
C GLN A 215 -11.74 5.17 21.08
N THR A 216 -11.04 4.06 20.82
CA THR A 216 -11.53 2.96 19.97
C THR A 216 -12.45 1.99 20.72
N THR A 217 -12.29 1.82 22.03
CA THR A 217 -13.15 0.96 22.86
C THR A 217 -14.48 1.62 23.27
N SER A 218 -14.56 2.94 23.21
CA SER A 218 -15.77 3.72 23.59
C SER A 218 -16.76 3.91 22.43
N SER A 219 -16.48 3.39 21.24
CA SER A 219 -17.31 3.53 20.02
C SER A 219 -17.86 2.19 19.51
N SER A 220 -17.97 1.19 20.36
CA SER A 220 -18.54 -0.17 20.08
C SER A 220 -19.92 -0.30 20.67
#